data_4a520ad33cc2048ebdd414b66e661934
#
_entry.id   4a520ad33cc2048ebdd414b66e661934
#
_cell.length_a   1.000
_cell.length_b   1.000
_cell.length_c   1.000
_cell.angle_alpha   90.00
_cell.angle_beta   90.00
_cell.angle_gamma   90.00
#
_symmetry.space_group_name_H-M   'P 1'
#
loop_
_entity.id
_entity.type
_entity.pdbx_description
1 polymer ?
#
loop_
_entity_poly.entity_id
_entity_poly.type
_entity_poly.pdbx_seq_one_letter_code
_entity_poly.pdbx_strand_id
1 'polypeptide(L)'
;MKPQQITYDICRCYLKDRKKFLRETLWKQLDGFCRSRNFQALASCFDVSVHDVTCAEEARTLLQVEAFFKKNNSFLDPLAARLQAVLSFEEGEQMCADTNTSLDSFCAEHVSDFSLEVQRMSSWIDETLGPFSTFLEKIPKIGYVTSGATATRSRRNALPHLRISKRLVCTPGAAPYLESLSEYFGYGKLGCRLVSENRVAFVPKSWKTERTIACEAEGNVFLQLAFDKYAKTRLRRRGVNLYDQTRNQKLAMEGSVNGELATIDLSMASDTLAYNTVCLLLPREWFAYLRSVRSQYYQLYPLKREAYHKFSSMGNGATFALETLVFAAACSAVGASTYSVYGDDIIIDSDKVERLIALLAFLGFSVNTSKSFTRGPFRESCGVSCWNGLDITPRYIRELDDRKAVICHLVNSMMMISSPLGSLQDYLCQLVADFRLPLVPFSEDSMSGVWVDVHTAYLRKIIRTNTRGRFAWIPRVKAYQPQSRNFRVYDSRALFLWYLGTYGRVRSNGEYVSTRYSTFSHKYVRKWVHWKPVAKG
;
A
#
# COMPACT_ATOMS: atom_id res chain seq x y z
N MET A 1 -1.73 -30.69 2.25
CA MET A 1 -1.88 -30.30 0.81
C MET A 1 -0.94 -29.14 0.54
N LYS A 2 -0.21 -29.12 -0.59
CA LYS A 2 0.72 -28.02 -0.90
C LYS A 2 -0.06 -26.75 -1.24
N PRO A 3 0.36 -25.54 -0.80
CA PRO A 3 -0.33 -24.27 -1.09
C PRO A 3 -0.61 -24.01 -2.57
N GLN A 4 0.36 -24.28 -3.43
CA GLN A 4 0.19 -24.16 -4.88
C GLN A 4 -0.92 -25.07 -5.42
N GLN A 5 -1.04 -26.31 -4.93
CA GLN A 5 -2.09 -27.24 -5.33
C GLN A 5 -3.47 -26.68 -4.98
N ILE A 6 -3.63 -26.15 -3.76
CA ILE A 6 -4.89 -25.50 -3.34
C ILE A 6 -5.28 -24.39 -4.31
N THR A 7 -4.31 -23.56 -4.74
CA THR A 7 -4.57 -22.47 -5.70
C THR A 7 -5.06 -22.98 -7.06
N TYR A 8 -4.42 -24.02 -7.59
CA TYR A 8 -4.85 -24.62 -8.86
C TYR A 8 -6.24 -25.28 -8.76
N ASP A 9 -6.55 -25.93 -7.65
CA ASP A 9 -7.85 -26.56 -7.44
C ASP A 9 -8.95 -25.51 -7.30
N ILE A 10 -8.71 -24.41 -6.58
CA ILE A 10 -9.60 -23.23 -6.54
C ILE A 10 -9.84 -22.69 -7.96
N CYS A 11 -8.78 -22.45 -8.72
CA CYS A 11 -8.88 -21.93 -10.08
C CYS A 11 -9.70 -22.85 -10.99
N ARG A 12 -9.47 -24.15 -10.96
CA ARG A 12 -10.23 -25.14 -11.77
C ARG A 12 -11.70 -25.17 -11.38
N CYS A 13 -12.01 -25.21 -10.09
CA CYS A 13 -13.40 -25.18 -9.63
C CYS A 13 -14.10 -23.88 -10.03
N TYR A 14 -13.43 -22.74 -9.89
CA TYR A 14 -13.94 -21.45 -10.32
C TYR A 14 -14.19 -21.41 -11.83
N LEU A 15 -13.22 -21.82 -12.66
CA LEU A 15 -13.38 -21.87 -14.12
C LEU A 15 -14.53 -22.81 -14.56
N LYS A 16 -14.74 -23.92 -13.85
CA LYS A 16 -15.87 -24.81 -14.12
C LYS A 16 -17.20 -24.11 -13.88
N ASP A 17 -17.32 -23.36 -12.78
CA ASP A 17 -18.52 -22.62 -12.44
C ASP A 17 -18.77 -21.43 -13.40
N ARG A 18 -17.70 -20.88 -13.97
CA ARG A 18 -17.72 -19.71 -14.87
C ARG A 18 -17.75 -20.06 -16.37
N LYS A 19 -17.72 -21.34 -16.75
CA LYS A 19 -17.64 -21.80 -18.15
C LYS A 19 -18.63 -21.13 -19.07
N LYS A 20 -19.88 -20.98 -18.63
CA LYS A 20 -20.98 -20.40 -19.43
C LYS A 20 -20.81 -18.89 -19.74
N PHE A 21 -19.91 -18.19 -19.07
CA PHE A 21 -19.65 -16.76 -19.25
C PHE A 21 -18.39 -16.47 -20.08
N LEU A 22 -17.70 -17.53 -20.55
CA LEU A 22 -16.48 -17.43 -21.33
C LEU A 22 -16.72 -17.96 -22.74
N ARG A 23 -16.06 -17.34 -23.71
CA ARG A 23 -15.94 -17.94 -25.04
C ARG A 23 -15.25 -19.31 -24.92
N GLU A 24 -15.69 -20.28 -25.69
CA GLU A 24 -15.19 -21.66 -25.58
C GLU A 24 -13.68 -21.77 -25.80
N THR A 25 -13.14 -21.00 -26.74
CA THR A 25 -11.70 -20.92 -27.01
C THR A 25 -10.92 -20.45 -25.80
N LEU A 26 -11.36 -19.37 -25.17
CA LEU A 26 -10.74 -18.79 -23.98
C LEU A 26 -10.86 -19.75 -22.79
N TRP A 27 -12.01 -20.36 -22.59
CA TRP A 27 -12.18 -21.34 -21.51
C TRP A 27 -11.22 -22.53 -21.69
N LYS A 28 -11.11 -23.11 -22.92
CA LYS A 28 -10.19 -24.20 -23.20
C LYS A 28 -8.73 -23.82 -22.95
N GLN A 29 -8.35 -22.59 -23.30
CA GLN A 29 -7.01 -22.05 -23.07
C GLN A 29 -6.70 -21.96 -21.56
N LEU A 30 -7.58 -21.34 -20.77
CA LEU A 30 -7.40 -21.21 -19.32
C LEU A 30 -7.40 -22.56 -18.61
N ASP A 31 -8.30 -23.48 -18.97
CA ASP A 31 -8.32 -24.84 -18.43
C ASP A 31 -7.03 -25.61 -18.80
N GLY A 32 -6.52 -25.41 -20.02
CA GLY A 32 -5.22 -25.94 -20.46
C GLY A 32 -4.06 -25.43 -19.61
N PHE A 33 -4.00 -24.14 -19.34
CA PHE A 33 -2.98 -23.56 -18.46
C PHE A 33 -3.10 -24.08 -17.02
N CYS A 34 -4.30 -24.27 -16.51
CA CYS A 34 -4.50 -24.89 -15.19
C CYS A 34 -4.01 -26.34 -15.15
N ARG A 35 -4.29 -27.14 -16.20
CA ARG A 35 -3.87 -28.54 -16.26
C ARG A 35 -2.36 -28.69 -16.42
N SER A 36 -1.75 -27.87 -17.26
CA SER A 36 -0.29 -27.82 -17.46
C SER A 36 0.47 -27.12 -16.33
N ARG A 37 -0.23 -26.55 -15.35
CA ARG A 37 0.33 -25.76 -14.24
C ARG A 37 1.16 -24.58 -14.71
N ASN A 38 0.77 -23.95 -15.80
CA ASN A 38 1.41 -22.74 -16.31
C ASN A 38 0.89 -21.52 -15.52
N PHE A 39 1.44 -21.31 -14.31
CA PHE A 39 1.01 -20.21 -13.45
C PHE A 39 1.36 -18.83 -14.04
N GLN A 40 2.41 -18.71 -14.84
CA GLN A 40 2.83 -17.45 -15.46
C GLN A 40 1.77 -16.94 -16.43
N ALA A 41 1.26 -17.82 -17.29
CA ALA A 41 0.15 -17.49 -18.19
C ALA A 41 -1.12 -17.13 -17.43
N LEU A 42 -1.44 -17.86 -16.34
CA LEU A 42 -2.59 -17.56 -15.51
C LEU A 42 -2.45 -16.24 -14.74
N ALA A 43 -1.23 -15.91 -14.27
CA ALA A 43 -0.95 -14.69 -13.51
C ALA A 43 -0.91 -13.40 -14.34
N SER A 44 -1.07 -13.50 -15.67
CA SER A 44 -1.07 -12.38 -16.63
C SER A 44 -2.20 -12.48 -17.66
N CYS A 45 -3.18 -13.34 -17.45
CA CYS A 45 -4.19 -13.64 -18.47
C CYS A 45 -5.12 -12.45 -18.76
N PHE A 46 -5.39 -11.58 -17.80
CA PHE A 46 -6.15 -10.36 -18.04
C PHE A 46 -5.29 -9.28 -18.71
N ASP A 47 -4.08 -9.03 -18.21
CA ASP A 47 -3.17 -8.02 -18.76
C ASP A 47 -2.94 -8.26 -20.27
N VAL A 48 -2.89 -9.53 -20.72
CA VAL A 48 -2.70 -9.89 -22.12
C VAL A 48 -3.99 -9.77 -22.95
N SER A 49 -5.16 -10.03 -22.34
CA SER A 49 -6.43 -10.15 -23.05
C SER A 49 -7.36 -8.96 -22.89
N VAL A 50 -6.98 -7.92 -22.15
CA VAL A 50 -7.87 -6.80 -21.75
C VAL A 50 -8.55 -6.12 -22.95
N HIS A 51 -7.87 -6.01 -24.09
CA HIS A 51 -8.41 -5.37 -25.29
C HIS A 51 -9.37 -6.27 -26.09
N ASP A 52 -9.33 -7.60 -25.84
CA ASP A 52 -10.18 -8.58 -26.53
C ASP A 52 -11.43 -8.97 -25.73
N VAL A 53 -11.56 -8.43 -24.52
CA VAL A 53 -12.68 -8.70 -23.63
C VAL A 53 -13.95 -8.00 -24.13
N THR A 54 -15.03 -8.76 -24.22
CA THR A 54 -16.29 -8.28 -24.83
C THR A 54 -17.38 -7.96 -23.81
N CYS A 55 -17.30 -8.49 -22.59
CA CYS A 55 -18.32 -8.27 -21.56
C CYS A 55 -17.76 -8.30 -20.13
N ALA A 56 -18.53 -7.73 -19.20
CA ALA A 56 -18.17 -7.63 -17.79
C ALA A 56 -17.89 -9.00 -17.13
N GLU A 57 -18.63 -10.04 -17.49
CA GLU A 57 -18.48 -11.37 -16.88
C GLU A 57 -17.20 -12.08 -17.34
N GLU A 58 -16.80 -11.87 -18.61
CA GLU A 58 -15.53 -12.33 -19.14
C GLU A 58 -14.38 -11.59 -18.45
N ALA A 59 -14.45 -10.25 -18.36
CA ALA A 59 -13.47 -9.42 -17.65
C ALA A 59 -13.31 -9.85 -16.19
N ARG A 60 -14.42 -9.99 -15.46
CA ARG A 60 -14.45 -10.45 -14.07
C ARG A 60 -13.78 -11.81 -13.90
N THR A 61 -14.02 -12.72 -14.83
CA THR A 61 -13.47 -14.08 -14.75
C THR A 61 -11.96 -14.06 -14.97
N LEU A 62 -11.47 -13.33 -15.99
CA LEU A 62 -10.04 -13.19 -16.27
C LEU A 62 -9.30 -12.51 -15.12
N LEU A 63 -9.83 -11.38 -14.61
CA LEU A 63 -9.26 -10.68 -13.45
C LEU A 63 -9.18 -11.59 -12.23
N GLN A 64 -10.22 -12.39 -11.98
CA GLN A 64 -10.24 -13.28 -10.84
C GLN A 64 -9.25 -14.43 -10.98
N VAL A 65 -9.12 -15.03 -12.17
CA VAL A 65 -8.12 -16.06 -12.45
C VAL A 65 -6.71 -15.50 -12.25
N GLU A 66 -6.42 -14.34 -12.80
CA GLU A 66 -5.14 -13.67 -12.61
C GLU A 66 -4.85 -13.39 -11.13
N ALA A 67 -5.84 -12.93 -10.37
CA ALA A 67 -5.72 -12.60 -8.95
C ALA A 67 -5.39 -13.80 -8.05
N PHE A 68 -5.72 -15.03 -8.45
CA PHE A 68 -5.31 -16.23 -7.71
C PHE A 68 -3.79 -16.42 -7.70
N PHE A 69 -3.10 -15.96 -8.76
CA PHE A 69 -1.67 -16.20 -8.97
C PHE A 69 -0.80 -14.95 -8.83
N LYS A 70 -1.23 -13.79 -9.34
CA LYS A 70 -0.43 -12.55 -9.51
C LYS A 70 0.27 -12.07 -8.24
N LYS A 71 -0.41 -12.12 -7.08
CA LYS A 71 0.13 -11.67 -5.78
C LYS A 71 0.36 -12.81 -4.78
N ASN A 72 0.28 -14.06 -5.24
CA ASN A 72 0.37 -15.23 -4.38
C ASN A 72 1.84 -15.60 -4.11
N ASN A 73 2.24 -15.45 -2.86
CA ASN A 73 3.62 -15.69 -2.42
C ASN A 73 4.08 -17.16 -2.53
N SER A 74 3.14 -18.12 -2.66
CA SER A 74 3.49 -19.54 -2.86
C SER A 74 4.13 -19.83 -4.23
N PHE A 75 4.02 -18.90 -5.18
CA PHE A 75 4.65 -18.96 -6.51
C PHE A 75 5.88 -18.04 -6.64
N LEU A 76 6.25 -17.33 -5.58
CA LEU A 76 7.40 -16.44 -5.57
C LEU A 76 8.70 -17.28 -5.55
N ASP A 77 9.59 -17.02 -6.51
CA ASP A 77 10.99 -17.38 -6.40
C ASP A 77 11.74 -16.21 -5.74
N PRO A 78 12.20 -16.36 -4.49
CA PRO A 78 12.80 -15.25 -3.76
C PRO A 78 14.08 -14.70 -4.39
N LEU A 79 14.87 -15.55 -5.07
CA LEU A 79 16.13 -15.11 -5.70
C LEU A 79 15.85 -14.34 -6.98
N ALA A 80 15.03 -14.91 -7.87
CA ALA A 80 14.66 -14.27 -9.13
C ALA A 80 13.90 -12.95 -8.88
N ALA A 81 12.96 -12.94 -7.94
CA ALA A 81 12.19 -11.74 -7.59
C ALA A 81 13.06 -10.65 -6.94
N ARG A 82 14.07 -11.04 -6.15
CA ARG A 82 15.04 -10.11 -5.58
C ARG A 82 15.92 -9.49 -6.65
N LEU A 83 16.44 -10.29 -7.56
CA LEU A 83 17.25 -9.82 -8.68
C LEU A 83 16.44 -8.82 -9.54
N GLN A 84 15.19 -9.16 -9.87
CA GLN A 84 14.32 -8.25 -10.62
C GLN A 84 14.07 -6.94 -9.87
N ALA A 85 13.92 -6.98 -8.55
CA ALA A 85 13.76 -5.77 -7.74
C ALA A 85 15.01 -4.89 -7.74
N VAL A 86 16.21 -5.50 -7.70
CA VAL A 86 17.48 -4.78 -7.81
C VAL A 86 17.61 -4.12 -9.18
N LEU A 87 17.36 -4.85 -10.26
CA LEU A 87 17.43 -4.32 -11.63
C LEU A 87 16.44 -3.15 -11.81
N SER A 88 15.21 -3.29 -11.34
CA SER A 88 14.22 -2.20 -11.41
C SER A 88 14.63 -0.98 -10.56
N PHE A 89 15.31 -1.18 -9.43
CA PHE A 89 15.82 -0.09 -8.62
C PHE A 89 16.95 0.67 -9.34
N GLU A 90 17.90 -0.05 -9.95
CA GLU A 90 19.00 0.53 -10.72
C GLU A 90 18.50 1.23 -11.98
N GLU A 91 17.51 0.66 -12.68
CA GLU A 91 16.82 1.29 -13.81
C GLU A 91 16.16 2.63 -13.39
N GLY A 92 15.45 2.65 -12.26
CA GLY A 92 14.85 3.88 -11.73
C GLY A 92 15.88 4.96 -11.38
N GLU A 93 17.06 4.57 -10.83
CA GLU A 93 18.15 5.51 -10.58
C GLU A 93 18.73 6.08 -11.89
N GLN A 94 18.89 5.23 -12.93
CA GLN A 94 19.37 5.69 -14.24
C GLN A 94 18.37 6.66 -14.89
N MET A 95 17.07 6.33 -14.88
CA MET A 95 16.02 7.23 -15.38
C MET A 95 16.05 8.59 -14.66
N CYS A 96 16.26 8.59 -13.34
CA CYS A 96 16.40 9.84 -12.59
C CYS A 96 17.67 10.61 -12.94
N ALA A 97 18.80 9.94 -13.22
CA ALA A 97 20.04 10.58 -13.66
C ALA A 97 19.84 11.28 -15.02
N ASP A 98 19.20 10.60 -15.96
CA ASP A 98 18.89 11.13 -17.29
C ASP A 98 17.93 12.33 -17.19
N THR A 99 16.89 12.20 -16.37
CA THR A 99 15.93 13.30 -16.09
C THR A 99 16.63 14.49 -15.44
N ASN A 100 17.51 14.28 -14.47
CA ASN A 100 18.27 15.36 -13.85
C ASN A 100 19.10 16.13 -14.87
N THR A 101 19.79 15.42 -15.76
CA THR A 101 20.58 16.01 -16.83
C THR A 101 19.73 16.82 -17.82
N SER A 102 18.59 16.28 -18.23
CA SER A 102 17.64 16.95 -19.12
C SER A 102 17.06 18.22 -18.50
N LEU A 103 16.70 18.18 -17.21
CA LEU A 103 16.14 19.34 -16.51
C LEU A 103 17.20 20.39 -16.16
N ASP A 104 18.47 20.04 -15.98
CA ASP A 104 19.57 21.00 -15.87
C ASP A 104 19.73 21.80 -17.17
N SER A 105 19.65 21.17 -18.33
CA SER A 105 19.66 21.82 -19.63
C SER A 105 18.46 22.76 -19.80
N PHE A 106 17.25 22.30 -19.44
CA PHE A 106 16.04 23.12 -19.46
C PHE A 106 16.18 24.37 -18.57
N CYS A 107 16.71 24.22 -17.36
CA CYS A 107 16.93 25.37 -16.45
C CYS A 107 17.93 26.38 -17.00
N ALA A 108 18.91 25.93 -17.78
CA ALA A 108 19.92 26.80 -18.41
C ALA A 108 19.36 27.58 -19.61
N GLU A 109 18.56 26.93 -20.44
CA GLU A 109 18.07 27.49 -21.70
C GLU A 109 16.70 28.18 -21.59
N HIS A 110 15.91 27.87 -20.58
CA HIS A 110 14.55 28.37 -20.31
C HIS A 110 13.55 28.19 -21.47
N VAL A 111 13.83 27.31 -22.42
CA VAL A 111 13.01 27.09 -23.61
C VAL A 111 12.53 25.64 -23.65
N SER A 112 11.23 25.46 -23.49
CA SER A 112 10.54 24.19 -23.69
C SER A 112 9.06 24.43 -23.95
N ASP A 113 8.43 23.52 -24.68
CA ASP A 113 6.96 23.50 -24.87
C ASP A 113 6.18 23.34 -23.57
N PHE A 114 6.85 23.03 -22.46
CA PHE A 114 6.26 22.85 -21.12
C PHE A 114 6.56 23.98 -20.13
N SER A 115 7.23 25.07 -20.54
CA SER A 115 7.60 26.18 -19.64
C SER A 115 6.40 26.76 -18.90
N LEU A 116 5.27 26.90 -19.59
CA LEU A 116 4.04 27.43 -19.01
C LEU A 116 3.42 26.47 -17.99
N GLU A 117 3.36 25.17 -18.31
CA GLU A 117 2.84 24.14 -17.39
C GLU A 117 3.72 24.02 -16.16
N VAL A 118 5.05 24.04 -16.29
CA VAL A 118 5.99 24.03 -15.17
C VAL A 118 5.76 25.24 -14.25
N GLN A 119 5.60 26.44 -14.82
CA GLN A 119 5.30 27.62 -14.03
C GLN A 119 3.95 27.50 -13.30
N ARG A 120 2.90 27.01 -13.98
CA ARG A 120 1.59 26.76 -13.37
C ARG A 120 1.67 25.72 -12.25
N MET A 121 2.44 24.64 -12.45
CA MET A 121 2.67 23.62 -11.41
C MET A 121 3.36 24.21 -10.19
N SER A 122 4.44 24.96 -10.37
CA SER A 122 5.17 25.59 -9.28
C SER A 122 4.29 26.56 -8.49
N SER A 123 3.52 27.41 -9.19
CA SER A 123 2.56 28.32 -8.55
C SER A 123 1.48 27.57 -7.78
N TRP A 124 0.91 26.52 -8.37
CA TRP A 124 -0.13 25.71 -7.72
C TRP A 124 0.40 25.01 -6.46
N ILE A 125 1.65 24.52 -6.51
CA ILE A 125 2.34 23.88 -5.36
C ILE A 125 2.57 24.90 -4.25
N ASP A 126 3.09 26.09 -4.59
CA ASP A 126 3.35 27.17 -3.63
C ASP A 126 2.07 27.61 -2.90
N GLU A 127 1.02 27.90 -3.66
CA GLU A 127 -0.30 28.22 -3.10
C GLU A 127 -0.88 27.09 -2.24
N THR A 128 -0.65 25.83 -2.65
CA THR A 128 -1.14 24.66 -1.91
C THR A 128 -0.40 24.50 -0.60
N LEU A 129 0.90 24.54 -0.59
CA LEU A 129 1.72 24.39 0.63
C LEU A 129 1.61 25.65 1.51
N GLY A 130 1.60 26.84 0.92
CA GLY A 130 1.58 28.13 1.62
C GLY A 130 2.89 28.40 2.37
N PRO A 131 2.91 29.40 3.28
CA PRO A 131 4.13 29.85 3.95
C PRO A 131 4.82 28.74 4.74
N PHE A 132 6.13 28.58 4.52
CA PHE A 132 6.94 27.56 5.18
C PHE A 132 6.99 27.75 6.70
N SER A 133 7.00 29.00 7.19
CA SER A 133 6.95 29.33 8.61
C SER A 133 5.77 28.68 9.33
N THR A 134 4.60 28.69 8.68
CA THR A 134 3.38 28.03 9.22
C THR A 134 3.56 26.52 9.41
N PHE A 135 4.35 25.86 8.57
CA PHE A 135 4.66 24.46 8.71
C PHE A 135 5.63 24.22 9.88
N LEU A 136 6.72 25.03 9.98
CA LEU A 136 7.71 24.89 11.06
C LEU A 136 7.06 24.95 12.45
N GLU A 137 6.15 25.89 12.69
CA GLU A 137 5.41 26.02 13.94
C GLU A 137 4.53 24.79 14.27
N LYS A 138 4.15 24.03 13.25
CA LYS A 138 3.30 22.86 13.41
C LYS A 138 4.05 21.56 13.61
N ILE A 139 5.32 21.47 13.19
CA ILE A 139 6.11 20.24 13.30
C ILE A 139 5.98 19.55 14.67
N PRO A 140 6.08 20.25 15.82
CA PRO A 140 5.97 19.63 17.14
C PRO A 140 4.63 18.95 17.39
N LYS A 141 3.56 19.42 16.74
CA LYS A 141 2.18 18.93 16.94
C LYS A 141 1.77 17.86 15.96
N ILE A 142 2.43 17.79 14.79
CA ILE A 142 2.01 16.91 13.69
C ILE A 142 2.99 15.79 13.39
N GLY A 143 4.25 15.91 13.80
CA GLY A 143 5.26 14.85 13.64
C GLY A 143 4.86 13.59 14.43
N TYR A 144 5.19 12.42 13.89
CA TYR A 144 4.92 11.14 14.55
C TYR A 144 5.87 10.05 14.07
N VAL A 145 5.86 8.90 14.74
CA VAL A 145 6.67 7.73 14.39
C VAL A 145 5.75 6.56 14.08
N THR A 146 6.05 5.83 13.02
CA THR A 146 5.27 4.66 12.61
C THR A 146 5.87 3.35 13.10
N SER A 147 5.14 2.28 12.88
CA SER A 147 5.54 0.90 13.18
C SER A 147 6.46 0.24 12.11
N GLY A 148 6.95 0.95 11.06
CA GLY A 148 7.84 0.45 10.01
C GLY A 148 9.27 0.15 10.48
N ALA A 149 10.07 -0.56 9.70
CA ALA A 149 11.52 -0.67 9.94
C ALA A 149 12.19 0.68 9.71
N THR A 150 13.30 0.93 10.43
CA THR A 150 14.18 2.09 10.21
C THR A 150 15.56 1.61 9.82
N ALA A 151 16.48 2.53 9.51
CA ALA A 151 17.85 2.18 9.13
C ALA A 151 18.54 1.31 10.19
N THR A 152 18.26 1.55 11.47
CA THR A 152 18.91 0.86 12.59
C THR A 152 18.07 -0.23 13.25
N ARG A 153 16.77 -0.32 12.92
CA ARG A 153 15.85 -1.25 13.57
C ARG A 153 15.05 -2.07 12.57
N SER A 154 15.01 -3.38 12.80
CA SER A 154 14.16 -4.27 12.02
C SER A 154 12.70 -4.21 12.46
N ARG A 155 11.79 -4.64 11.57
CA ARG A 155 10.35 -4.75 11.86
C ARG A 155 10.03 -5.67 13.06
N ARG A 156 10.92 -6.62 13.39
CA ARG A 156 10.75 -7.51 14.55
C ARG A 156 10.71 -6.76 15.88
N ASN A 157 11.36 -5.59 15.94
CA ASN A 157 11.37 -4.70 17.10
C ASN A 157 10.33 -3.59 16.93
N ALA A 158 9.08 -3.95 16.66
CA ALA A 158 8.02 -3.06 16.23
C ALA A 158 7.45 -2.14 17.33
N LEU A 159 7.93 -2.22 18.55
CA LEU A 159 7.50 -1.31 19.61
C LEU A 159 8.12 0.07 19.41
N PRO A 160 7.36 1.17 19.47
CA PRO A 160 7.86 2.52 19.19
C PRO A 160 9.11 2.89 19.98
N HIS A 161 9.17 2.57 21.27
CA HIS A 161 10.32 2.84 22.13
C HIS A 161 11.57 2.02 21.75
N LEU A 162 11.41 0.85 21.16
CA LEU A 162 12.54 0.04 20.65
C LEU A 162 13.04 0.51 19.29
N ARG A 163 12.34 1.43 18.62
CA ARG A 163 12.70 1.97 17.32
C ARG A 163 13.64 3.15 17.43
N ILE A 164 13.61 3.85 18.55
CA ILE A 164 14.56 4.90 18.85
C ILE A 164 15.77 4.24 19.49
N SER A 165 16.95 4.41 18.87
CA SER A 165 18.23 3.98 19.43
C SER A 165 18.57 4.83 20.67
N LYS A 166 19.56 4.41 21.48
CA LYS A 166 20.01 5.19 22.64
C LYS A 166 20.42 6.63 22.26
N ARG A 167 20.91 6.82 21.03
CA ARG A 167 21.12 8.13 20.41
C ARG A 167 20.23 8.15 19.16
N LEU A 168 19.47 9.23 18.98
CA LEU A 168 18.62 9.40 17.81
C LEU A 168 19.48 9.42 16.54
N VAL A 169 19.14 8.61 15.56
CA VAL A 169 19.86 8.54 14.29
C VAL A 169 19.18 9.46 13.29
N CYS A 170 19.92 10.33 12.65
CA CYS A 170 19.41 11.26 11.65
C CYS A 170 20.50 11.69 10.66
N THR A 171 20.08 12.33 9.56
CA THR A 171 21.00 13.00 8.64
C THR A 171 21.53 14.30 9.25
N PRO A 172 22.72 14.78 8.81
CA PRO A 172 23.25 16.08 9.25
C PRO A 172 22.26 17.24 9.06
N GLY A 173 21.52 17.25 7.94
CA GLY A 173 20.51 18.28 7.67
C GLY A 173 19.26 18.20 8.54
N ALA A 174 18.92 17.03 9.07
CA ALA A 174 17.77 16.84 9.96
C ALA A 174 18.09 17.18 11.42
N ALA A 175 19.36 17.10 11.82
CA ALA A 175 19.78 17.30 13.21
C ALA A 175 19.35 18.66 13.80
N PRO A 176 19.50 19.82 13.13
CA PRO A 176 19.06 21.11 13.69
C PRO A 176 17.57 21.16 14.01
N TYR A 177 16.72 20.57 13.15
CA TYR A 177 15.28 20.52 13.41
C TYR A 177 14.94 19.65 14.62
N LEU A 178 15.64 18.54 14.81
CA LEU A 178 15.42 17.63 15.94
C LEU A 178 15.95 18.24 17.26
N GLU A 179 17.05 18.96 17.22
CA GLU A 179 17.58 19.70 18.38
C GLU A 179 16.61 20.80 18.82
N SER A 180 16.12 21.61 17.88
CA SER A 180 15.10 22.63 18.15
C SER A 180 13.81 22.02 18.74
N LEU A 181 13.38 20.84 18.25
CA LEU A 181 12.25 20.11 18.82
C LEU A 181 12.52 19.63 20.25
N SER A 182 13.74 19.16 20.53
CA SER A 182 14.14 18.73 21.86
C SER A 182 14.11 19.87 22.86
N GLU A 183 14.58 21.05 22.46
CA GLU A 183 14.51 22.27 23.26
C GLU A 183 13.06 22.72 23.49
N TYR A 184 12.24 22.71 22.43
CA TYR A 184 10.81 23.03 22.53
C TYR A 184 10.07 22.16 23.55
N PHE A 185 10.42 20.89 23.65
CA PHE A 185 9.84 19.96 24.63
C PHE A 185 10.54 19.97 25.98
N GLY A 186 11.55 20.81 26.18
CA GLY A 186 12.30 20.91 27.44
C GLY A 186 13.17 19.69 27.75
N TYR A 187 13.52 18.91 26.74
CA TYR A 187 14.28 17.66 26.91
C TYR A 187 15.80 17.86 26.95
N GLY A 188 16.29 19.07 26.61
CA GLY A 188 17.72 19.40 26.54
C GLY A 188 18.39 18.90 25.25
N LYS A 189 19.72 18.83 25.23
CA LYS A 189 20.47 18.42 24.04
C LYS A 189 20.23 16.96 23.67
N LEU A 190 19.74 16.75 22.47
CA LEU A 190 19.62 15.43 21.84
C LEU A 190 20.99 15.03 21.28
N GLY A 191 21.65 14.04 21.85
CA GLY A 191 22.87 13.50 21.24
C GLY A 191 22.52 12.70 19.98
N CYS A 192 22.52 13.33 18.79
CA CYS A 192 22.25 12.64 17.53
C CYS A 192 23.46 11.83 17.05
N ARG A 193 23.21 10.66 16.46
CA ARG A 193 24.16 9.92 15.64
C ARG A 193 23.88 10.24 14.17
N LEU A 194 24.84 10.87 13.51
CA LEU A 194 24.69 11.29 12.12
C LEU A 194 24.95 10.12 11.17
N VAL A 195 24.08 10.00 10.16
CA VAL A 195 24.18 9.07 9.01
C VAL A 195 23.75 9.81 7.76
N SER A 196 24.28 9.45 6.61
CA SER A 196 23.88 10.03 5.31
C SER A 196 23.22 9.03 4.38
N GLU A 197 23.25 7.76 4.74
CA GLU A 197 22.64 6.67 3.97
C GLU A 197 21.44 6.07 4.68
N ASN A 198 20.51 5.56 3.87
CA ASN A 198 19.47 4.65 4.30
C ASN A 198 19.82 3.20 3.92
N ARG A 199 19.09 2.26 4.48
CA ARG A 199 19.23 0.85 4.19
C ARG A 199 18.10 0.41 3.28
N VAL A 200 18.42 -0.16 2.11
CA VAL A 200 17.43 -0.76 1.23
C VAL A 200 17.02 -2.15 1.77
N ALA A 201 15.73 -2.36 1.88
CA ALA A 201 15.13 -3.64 2.26
C ALA A 201 14.16 -4.09 1.16
N PHE A 202 13.88 -5.40 1.12
CA PHE A 202 13.03 -6.01 0.10
C PHE A 202 11.81 -6.64 0.74
N VAL A 203 10.64 -6.46 0.11
CA VAL A 203 9.38 -7.06 0.54
C VAL A 203 8.63 -7.65 -0.67
N PRO A 204 7.96 -8.80 -0.53
CA PRO A 204 7.22 -9.41 -1.63
C PRO A 204 6.15 -8.45 -2.20
N LYS A 205 6.11 -8.31 -3.53
CA LYS A 205 5.09 -7.51 -4.26
C LYS A 205 4.20 -8.40 -5.12
N SER A 206 4.81 -9.27 -5.91
CA SER A 206 4.13 -10.20 -6.81
C SER A 206 4.99 -11.46 -6.98
N TRP A 207 4.54 -12.40 -7.76
CA TRP A 207 5.36 -13.57 -8.10
C TRP A 207 6.62 -13.21 -8.91
N LYS A 208 6.62 -12.08 -9.63
CA LYS A 208 7.73 -11.63 -10.50
C LYS A 208 8.82 -10.87 -9.75
N THR A 209 8.45 -10.10 -8.72
CA THR A 209 9.36 -9.13 -8.12
C THR A 209 9.05 -8.85 -6.66
N GLU A 210 10.10 -8.53 -5.92
CA GLU A 210 9.99 -7.87 -4.62
C GLU A 210 9.92 -6.34 -4.82
N ARG A 211 9.54 -5.62 -3.79
CA ARG A 211 9.54 -4.16 -3.72
C ARG A 211 10.72 -3.70 -2.89
N THR A 212 11.48 -2.74 -3.39
CA THR A 212 12.53 -2.09 -2.64
C THR A 212 11.94 -1.05 -1.69
N ILE A 213 12.41 -1.06 -0.43
CA ILE A 213 11.98 -0.11 0.60
C ILE A 213 13.20 0.55 1.20
N ALA A 214 13.29 1.87 1.10
CA ALA A 214 14.29 2.66 1.78
C ALA A 214 13.94 2.80 3.27
N CYS A 215 14.69 2.14 4.13
CA CYS A 215 14.55 2.26 5.58
C CYS A 215 15.33 3.49 6.04
N GLU A 216 14.63 4.60 6.20
CA GLU A 216 15.19 5.89 6.62
C GLU A 216 15.62 5.89 8.10
N ALA A 217 16.48 6.84 8.48
CA ALA A 217 16.85 7.08 9.85
C ALA A 217 15.65 7.54 10.70
N GLU A 218 15.61 7.17 11.97
CA GLU A 218 14.44 7.38 12.85
C GLU A 218 14.05 8.86 12.97
N GLY A 219 15.03 9.74 13.13
CA GLY A 219 14.78 11.18 13.23
C GLY A 219 14.27 11.78 11.93
N ASN A 220 14.78 11.30 10.79
CA ASN A 220 14.29 11.73 9.48
C ASN A 220 12.84 11.32 9.26
N VAL A 221 12.47 10.08 9.61
CA VAL A 221 11.09 9.60 9.49
C VAL A 221 10.11 10.50 10.22
N PHE A 222 10.44 10.97 11.42
CA PHE A 222 9.57 11.88 12.17
C PHE A 222 9.29 13.18 11.41
N LEU A 223 10.34 13.80 10.86
CA LEU A 223 10.26 15.05 10.10
C LEU A 223 9.57 14.85 8.74
N GLN A 224 9.86 13.76 8.05
CA GLN A 224 9.21 13.39 6.80
C GLN A 224 7.70 13.18 6.98
N LEU A 225 7.30 12.51 8.06
CA LEU A 225 5.88 12.28 8.38
C LEU A 225 5.17 13.56 8.85
N ALA A 226 5.89 14.52 9.42
CA ALA A 226 5.34 15.85 9.68
C ALA A 226 4.96 16.56 8.38
N PHE A 227 5.84 16.50 7.36
CA PHE A 227 5.53 17.01 6.02
C PHE A 227 4.35 16.27 5.39
N ASP A 228 4.35 14.94 5.40
CA ASP A 228 3.26 14.11 4.86
C ASP A 228 1.91 14.53 5.43
N LYS A 229 1.80 14.63 6.75
CA LYS A 229 0.56 15.04 7.41
C LYS A 229 0.14 16.47 7.09
N TYR A 230 1.11 17.38 6.99
CA TYR A 230 0.86 18.76 6.60
C TYR A 230 0.37 18.84 5.15
N ALA A 231 1.12 18.26 4.22
CA ALA A 231 0.80 18.26 2.79
C ALA A 231 -0.56 17.61 2.51
N LYS A 232 -0.88 16.47 3.13
CA LYS A 232 -2.21 15.84 3.05
C LYS A 232 -3.33 16.76 3.50
N THR A 233 -3.11 17.54 4.56
CA THR A 233 -4.10 18.51 5.04
C THR A 233 -4.29 19.65 4.05
N ARG A 234 -3.22 20.11 3.40
CA ARG A 234 -3.25 21.16 2.40
C ARG A 234 -3.90 20.68 1.08
N LEU A 235 -3.49 19.50 0.60
CA LEU A 235 -4.07 18.83 -0.57
C LEU A 235 -5.58 18.61 -0.42
N ARG A 236 -6.03 18.20 0.76
CA ARG A 236 -7.46 18.03 1.03
C ARG A 236 -8.27 19.33 0.82
N ARG A 237 -7.69 20.49 1.12
CA ARG A 237 -8.34 21.80 0.85
C ARG A 237 -8.46 22.12 -0.63
N ARG A 238 -7.61 21.50 -1.46
CA ARG A 238 -7.67 21.57 -2.94
C ARG A 238 -8.52 20.45 -3.54
N GLY A 239 -9.23 19.67 -2.72
CA GLY A 239 -10.08 18.57 -3.17
C GLY A 239 -9.35 17.23 -3.37
N VAL A 240 -8.04 17.15 -3.11
CA VAL A 240 -7.25 15.92 -3.18
C VAL A 240 -7.13 15.30 -1.79
N ASN A 241 -7.92 14.24 -1.52
CA ASN A 241 -8.03 13.65 -0.18
C ASN A 241 -7.29 12.32 -0.07
N LEU A 242 -6.08 12.32 0.47
CA LEU A 242 -5.25 11.14 0.68
C LEU A 242 -5.65 10.27 1.89
N TYR A 243 -6.73 10.59 2.58
CA TYR A 243 -7.31 9.75 3.64
C TYR A 243 -8.48 8.90 3.14
N ASP A 244 -8.94 9.12 1.91
CA ASP A 244 -10.14 8.48 1.35
C ASP A 244 -9.96 8.18 -0.14
N GLN A 245 -9.98 6.89 -0.48
CA GLN A 245 -9.85 6.39 -1.85
C GLN A 245 -11.18 6.37 -2.61
N THR A 246 -12.30 6.58 -1.93
CA THR A 246 -13.63 6.39 -2.52
C THR A 246 -13.92 7.35 -3.66
N ARG A 247 -13.31 8.54 -3.67
CA ARG A 247 -13.44 9.48 -4.79
C ARG A 247 -12.86 8.89 -6.08
N ASN A 248 -11.63 8.38 -6.05
CA ASN A 248 -11.01 7.72 -7.21
C ASN A 248 -11.86 6.53 -7.67
N GLN A 249 -12.32 5.70 -6.73
CA GLN A 249 -13.14 4.53 -7.03
C GLN A 249 -14.46 4.92 -7.74
N LYS A 250 -15.14 5.97 -7.28
CA LYS A 250 -16.37 6.49 -7.90
C LYS A 250 -16.11 7.06 -9.29
N LEU A 251 -15.08 7.89 -9.45
CA LEU A 251 -14.73 8.48 -10.74
C LEU A 251 -14.28 7.43 -11.76
N ALA A 252 -13.59 6.35 -11.32
CA ALA A 252 -13.29 5.21 -12.18
C ALA A 252 -14.58 4.50 -12.64
N MET A 253 -15.56 4.35 -11.75
CA MET A 253 -16.86 3.77 -12.11
C MET A 253 -17.61 4.66 -13.11
N GLU A 254 -17.68 5.97 -12.89
CA GLU A 254 -18.29 6.95 -13.81
C GLU A 254 -17.59 6.93 -15.17
N GLY A 255 -16.25 7.03 -15.20
CA GLY A 255 -15.46 6.97 -16.44
C GLY A 255 -15.60 5.66 -17.21
N SER A 256 -15.92 4.55 -16.52
CA SER A 256 -16.21 3.27 -17.20
C SER A 256 -17.54 3.26 -17.94
N VAL A 257 -18.48 4.15 -17.60
CA VAL A 257 -19.79 4.28 -18.25
C VAL A 257 -19.78 5.28 -19.39
N ASN A 258 -19.30 6.49 -19.12
CA ASN A 258 -19.41 7.63 -20.05
C ASN A 258 -18.14 7.84 -20.91
N GLY A 259 -17.00 7.27 -20.53
CA GLY A 259 -15.73 7.44 -21.25
C GLY A 259 -15.09 8.84 -21.09
N GLU A 260 -15.69 9.75 -20.31
CA GLU A 260 -15.21 11.12 -20.13
C GLU A 260 -13.96 11.21 -19.23
N LEU A 261 -13.75 10.20 -18.39
CA LEU A 261 -12.62 10.12 -17.47
C LEU A 261 -11.71 8.93 -17.80
N ALA A 262 -10.42 9.19 -17.83
CA ALA A 262 -9.36 8.20 -17.97
C ALA A 262 -8.74 7.87 -16.62
N THR A 263 -8.26 6.63 -16.47
CA THR A 263 -7.43 6.20 -15.34
C THR A 263 -6.01 5.95 -15.82
N ILE A 264 -5.03 6.58 -15.18
CA ILE A 264 -3.62 6.53 -15.53
C ILE A 264 -2.83 5.95 -14.35
N ASP A 265 -2.04 4.91 -14.62
CA ASP A 265 -1.08 4.29 -13.70
C ASP A 265 0.33 4.62 -14.17
N LEU A 266 1.25 4.86 -13.24
CA LEU A 266 2.63 5.19 -13.56
C LEU A 266 3.57 4.01 -13.27
N SER A 267 4.54 3.80 -14.13
CA SER A 267 5.59 2.82 -13.91
C SER A 267 6.59 3.38 -12.92
N MET A 268 6.81 2.68 -11.80
CA MET A 268 7.83 3.02 -10.78
C MET A 268 7.73 4.48 -10.27
N ALA A 269 6.54 5.07 -10.17
CA ALA A 269 6.33 6.48 -9.85
C ALA A 269 7.19 7.00 -8.68
N SER A 270 7.17 6.28 -7.54
CA SER A 270 7.98 6.65 -6.36
C SER A 270 9.48 6.50 -6.57
N ASP A 271 9.92 5.67 -7.53
CA ASP A 271 11.33 5.40 -7.82
C ASP A 271 11.86 6.22 -9.01
N THR A 272 11.00 6.97 -9.70
CA THR A 272 11.36 7.88 -10.81
C THR A 272 11.12 9.36 -10.51
N LEU A 273 10.83 9.72 -9.25
CA LEU A 273 10.77 11.10 -8.80
C LEU A 273 12.18 11.68 -8.71
N ALA A 274 12.67 12.28 -9.80
CA ALA A 274 14.02 12.78 -9.92
C ALA A 274 14.32 13.99 -9.00
N TYR A 275 15.58 14.17 -8.63
CA TYR A 275 16.00 15.26 -7.74
C TYR A 275 15.67 16.64 -8.34
N ASN A 276 15.99 16.83 -9.64
CA ASN A 276 15.78 18.11 -10.31
C ASN A 276 14.30 18.37 -10.59
N THR A 277 13.46 17.36 -10.74
CA THR A 277 11.99 17.53 -10.82
C THR A 277 11.45 18.21 -9.56
N VAL A 278 11.89 17.76 -8.38
CA VAL A 278 11.47 18.36 -7.11
C VAL A 278 12.09 19.74 -6.91
N CYS A 279 13.34 19.93 -7.32
CA CYS A 279 14.05 21.22 -7.27
C CYS A 279 13.36 22.29 -8.13
N LEU A 280 12.91 21.89 -9.33
CA LEU A 280 12.24 22.75 -10.31
C LEU A 280 10.85 23.20 -9.82
N LEU A 281 10.11 22.30 -9.18
CA LEU A 281 8.69 22.52 -8.89
C LEU A 281 8.43 23.11 -7.50
N LEU A 282 9.26 22.83 -6.50
CA LEU A 282 9.02 23.27 -5.14
C LEU A 282 9.61 24.66 -4.84
N PRO A 283 8.91 25.48 -4.04
CA PRO A 283 9.51 26.71 -3.49
C PRO A 283 10.78 26.41 -2.71
N ARG A 284 11.74 27.32 -2.76
CA ARG A 284 13.11 27.15 -2.23
C ARG A 284 13.17 26.62 -0.79
N GLU A 285 12.35 27.16 0.11
CA GLU A 285 12.36 26.77 1.52
C GLU A 285 11.83 25.35 1.72
N TRP A 286 10.79 24.96 1.01
CA TRP A 286 10.21 23.62 1.02
C TRP A 286 11.18 22.58 0.45
N PHE A 287 11.83 22.91 -0.66
CA PHE A 287 12.86 22.08 -1.25
C PHE A 287 14.03 21.89 -0.28
N ALA A 288 14.56 22.98 0.30
CA ALA A 288 15.67 22.95 1.25
C ALA A 288 15.36 22.07 2.47
N TYR A 289 14.14 22.18 3.01
CA TYR A 289 13.69 21.32 4.10
C TYR A 289 13.67 19.85 3.70
N LEU A 290 12.97 19.50 2.64
CA LEU A 290 12.83 18.11 2.20
C LEU A 290 14.19 17.49 1.82
N ARG A 291 15.08 18.27 1.19
CA ARG A 291 16.46 17.89 0.93
C ARG A 291 17.24 17.60 2.24
N SER A 292 17.02 18.36 3.29
CA SER A 292 17.73 18.20 4.57
C SER A 292 17.29 16.93 5.33
N VAL A 293 16.03 16.54 5.18
CA VAL A 293 15.43 15.41 5.91
C VAL A 293 15.40 14.10 5.11
N ARG A 294 15.97 14.05 3.90
CA ARG A 294 16.14 12.82 3.12
C ARG A 294 17.54 12.23 3.32
N SER A 295 17.70 10.92 3.14
CA SER A 295 19.01 10.30 2.95
C SER A 295 19.56 10.65 1.56
N GLN A 296 20.82 11.06 1.49
CA GLN A 296 21.48 11.43 0.22
C GLN A 296 22.07 10.20 -0.48
N TYR A 297 22.29 9.13 0.26
CA TYR A 297 22.92 7.91 -0.20
C TYR A 297 22.05 6.71 0.18
N TYR A 298 22.23 5.62 -0.55
CA TYR A 298 21.64 4.33 -0.23
C TYR A 298 22.70 3.24 -0.09
N GLN A 299 22.35 2.21 0.66
CA GLN A 299 23.14 1.01 0.78
C GLN A 299 22.31 -0.18 0.32
N LEU A 300 22.51 -0.58 -0.95
CA LEU A 300 21.87 -1.74 -1.55
C LEU A 300 22.65 -3.02 -1.24
N TYR A 301 23.97 -2.93 -1.30
CA TYR A 301 24.91 -4.02 -0.98
C TYR A 301 25.68 -3.70 0.30
N PRO A 302 26.12 -4.73 1.07
CA PRO A 302 26.70 -4.51 2.41
C PRO A 302 27.88 -3.55 2.49
N LEU A 303 28.65 -3.39 1.41
CA LEU A 303 29.87 -2.58 1.40
C LEU A 303 29.87 -1.44 0.37
N LYS A 304 28.78 -1.27 -0.40
CA LYS A 304 28.71 -0.26 -1.45
C LYS A 304 27.65 0.79 -1.09
N ARG A 305 28.10 2.02 -0.94
CA ARG A 305 27.29 3.21 -0.72
C ARG A 305 27.27 4.03 -2.02
N GLU A 306 26.07 4.37 -2.49
CA GLU A 306 25.88 5.14 -3.72
C GLU A 306 25.00 6.37 -3.46
N ALA A 307 25.21 7.42 -4.25
CA ALA A 307 24.37 8.61 -4.21
C ALA A 307 23.06 8.38 -4.94
N TYR A 308 21.96 8.91 -4.40
CA TYR A 308 20.66 8.91 -5.06
C TYR A 308 20.58 9.95 -6.18
N HIS A 309 20.13 9.54 -7.35
CA HIS A 309 19.67 10.42 -8.43
C HIS A 309 18.18 10.78 -8.27
N LYS A 310 17.37 9.89 -7.70
CA LYS A 310 16.00 10.20 -7.31
C LYS A 310 15.95 11.05 -6.04
N PHE A 311 14.88 11.81 -5.88
CA PHE A 311 14.70 12.64 -4.69
C PHE A 311 14.33 11.82 -3.45
N SER A 312 13.43 10.87 -3.61
CA SER A 312 12.96 10.00 -2.53
C SER A 312 12.61 8.61 -3.06
N SER A 313 12.52 7.65 -2.15
CA SER A 313 12.15 6.26 -2.46
C SER A 313 10.93 5.86 -1.65
N MET A 314 10.29 4.77 -2.06
CA MET A 314 9.31 4.09 -1.23
C MET A 314 9.91 3.75 0.14
N GLY A 315 9.27 4.19 1.22
CA GLY A 315 9.75 4.07 2.60
C GLY A 315 10.22 5.38 3.22
N ASN A 316 10.56 6.39 2.41
CA ASN A 316 10.67 7.76 2.89
C ASN A 316 9.26 8.28 3.21
N GLY A 317 9.08 8.85 4.40
CA GLY A 317 7.77 9.25 4.90
C GLY A 317 7.10 10.39 4.13
N ALA A 318 7.85 11.16 3.34
CA ALA A 318 7.32 12.28 2.56
C ALA A 318 6.86 11.87 1.14
N THR A 319 7.36 10.75 0.59
CA THR A 319 7.22 10.39 -0.83
C THR A 319 5.78 10.40 -1.31
N PHE A 320 4.87 9.76 -0.59
CA PHE A 320 3.49 9.60 -1.04
C PHE A 320 2.73 10.93 -1.16
N ALA A 321 2.91 11.85 -0.21
CA ALA A 321 2.31 13.18 -0.30
C ALA A 321 3.01 14.07 -1.34
N LEU A 322 4.32 13.91 -1.51
CA LEU A 322 5.11 14.68 -2.47
C LEU A 322 4.78 14.29 -3.92
N GLU A 323 4.74 12.98 -4.24
CA GLU A 323 4.34 12.52 -5.58
C GLU A 323 2.90 12.94 -5.91
N THR A 324 1.96 12.79 -4.95
CA THR A 324 0.59 13.27 -5.15
C THR A 324 0.53 14.77 -5.40
N LEU A 325 1.33 15.57 -4.71
CA LEU A 325 1.42 17.02 -4.90
C LEU A 325 1.87 17.37 -6.33
N VAL A 326 2.89 16.68 -6.83
CA VAL A 326 3.42 16.86 -8.19
C VAL A 326 2.37 16.45 -9.24
N PHE A 327 1.75 15.28 -9.09
CA PHE A 327 0.78 14.80 -10.08
C PHE A 327 -0.53 15.62 -10.09
N ALA A 328 -0.99 16.07 -8.92
CA ALA A 328 -2.16 16.97 -8.84
C ALA A 328 -1.86 18.34 -9.48
N ALA A 329 -0.65 18.86 -9.28
CA ALA A 329 -0.21 20.08 -9.94
C ALA A 329 -0.14 19.91 -11.46
N ALA A 330 0.34 18.74 -11.95
CA ALA A 330 0.38 18.43 -13.38
C ALA A 330 -1.03 18.38 -14.00
N CYS A 331 -1.97 17.69 -13.34
CA CYS A 331 -3.38 17.67 -13.78
C CYS A 331 -3.99 19.08 -13.85
N SER A 332 -3.73 19.91 -12.84
CA SER A 332 -4.17 21.30 -12.83
C SER A 332 -3.52 22.13 -13.94
N ALA A 333 -2.21 21.94 -14.18
CA ALA A 333 -1.44 22.71 -15.16
C ALA A 333 -1.87 22.47 -16.61
N VAL A 334 -2.29 21.23 -16.94
CA VAL A 334 -2.83 20.90 -18.28
C VAL A 334 -4.28 21.37 -18.46
N GLY A 335 -4.87 22.03 -17.46
CA GLY A 335 -6.22 22.60 -17.53
C GLY A 335 -7.33 21.56 -17.38
N ALA A 336 -7.10 20.51 -16.63
CA ALA A 336 -8.15 19.54 -16.32
C ALA A 336 -9.24 20.17 -15.44
N SER A 337 -10.49 19.98 -15.82
CA SER A 337 -11.66 20.41 -15.05
C SER A 337 -12.02 19.39 -13.96
N THR A 338 -11.88 18.12 -14.29
CA THR A 338 -12.11 17.01 -13.38
C THR A 338 -10.86 16.15 -13.28
N TYR A 339 -10.30 16.07 -12.08
CA TYR A 339 -9.22 15.14 -11.77
C TYR A 339 -9.27 14.68 -10.32
N SER A 340 -8.64 13.53 -10.06
CA SER A 340 -8.40 13.02 -8.72
C SER A 340 -7.09 12.24 -8.71
N VAL A 341 -6.28 12.47 -7.69
CA VAL A 341 -4.95 11.87 -7.55
C VAL A 341 -4.81 11.24 -6.17
N TYR A 342 -4.37 9.98 -6.15
CA TYR A 342 -4.08 9.24 -4.92
C TYR A 342 -2.75 8.49 -5.08
N GLY A 343 -1.64 9.13 -4.73
CA GLY A 343 -0.32 8.63 -5.07
C GLY A 343 -0.11 8.60 -6.59
N ASP A 344 0.19 7.41 -7.10
CA ASP A 344 0.38 7.12 -8.53
C ASP A 344 -0.92 6.79 -9.29
N ASP A 345 -2.05 6.67 -8.58
CA ASP A 345 -3.38 6.49 -9.20
C ASP A 345 -3.96 7.85 -9.62
N ILE A 346 -3.93 8.17 -10.91
CA ILE A 346 -4.44 9.42 -11.48
C ILE A 346 -5.73 9.16 -12.25
N ILE A 347 -6.76 9.99 -12.01
CA ILE A 347 -7.96 10.08 -12.85
C ILE A 347 -8.04 11.50 -13.38
N ILE A 348 -8.34 11.62 -14.67
CA ILE A 348 -8.37 12.93 -15.37
C ILE A 348 -9.35 12.90 -16.54
N ASP A 349 -9.82 14.07 -16.95
CA ASP A 349 -10.60 14.25 -18.18
C ASP A 349 -9.89 13.60 -19.37
N SER A 350 -10.61 12.79 -20.16
CA SER A 350 -10.03 12.00 -21.26
C SER A 350 -9.39 12.85 -22.35
N ASP A 351 -9.85 14.09 -22.57
CA ASP A 351 -9.31 15.03 -23.54
C ASP A 351 -7.96 15.65 -23.11
N LYS A 352 -7.57 15.55 -21.83
CA LYS A 352 -6.32 16.07 -21.29
C LYS A 352 -5.21 15.02 -21.18
N VAL A 353 -5.52 13.75 -21.44
CA VAL A 353 -4.60 12.62 -21.23
C VAL A 353 -3.31 12.77 -22.01
N GLU A 354 -3.38 13.06 -23.31
CA GLU A 354 -2.18 13.14 -24.16
C GLU A 354 -1.22 14.23 -23.68
N ARG A 355 -1.75 15.42 -23.32
CA ARG A 355 -0.93 16.51 -22.80
C ARG A 355 -0.35 16.18 -21.42
N LEU A 356 -1.13 15.52 -20.55
CA LEU A 356 -0.63 15.06 -19.25
C LEU A 356 0.50 14.05 -19.42
N ILE A 357 0.35 13.04 -20.29
CA ILE A 357 1.38 12.04 -20.55
C ILE A 357 2.68 12.70 -21.02
N ALA A 358 2.59 13.64 -21.95
CA ALA A 358 3.74 14.36 -22.45
C ALA A 358 4.44 15.21 -21.37
N LEU A 359 3.66 15.90 -20.52
CA LEU A 359 4.20 16.66 -19.38
C LEU A 359 4.86 15.75 -18.34
N LEU A 360 4.23 14.62 -18.01
CA LEU A 360 4.80 13.64 -17.07
C LEU A 360 6.10 13.03 -17.62
N ALA A 361 6.16 12.72 -18.91
CA ALA A 361 7.38 12.24 -19.56
C ALA A 361 8.51 13.28 -19.50
N PHE A 362 8.21 14.56 -19.75
CA PHE A 362 9.15 15.67 -19.59
C PHE A 362 9.71 15.75 -18.15
N LEU A 363 8.88 15.47 -17.15
CA LEU A 363 9.26 15.48 -15.72
C LEU A 363 9.93 14.18 -15.27
N GLY A 364 10.15 13.20 -16.17
CA GLY A 364 10.84 11.94 -15.90
C GLY A 364 9.94 10.77 -15.49
N PHE A 365 8.62 10.88 -15.62
CA PHE A 365 7.69 9.82 -15.30
C PHE A 365 7.22 9.06 -16.54
N SER A 366 7.12 7.74 -16.42
CA SER A 366 6.63 6.88 -17.49
C SER A 366 5.24 6.33 -17.17
N VAL A 367 4.31 6.48 -18.11
CA VAL A 367 2.97 5.92 -17.99
C VAL A 367 2.99 4.42 -18.27
N ASN A 368 2.33 3.65 -17.42
CA ASN A 368 2.12 2.23 -17.61
C ASN A 368 0.93 1.99 -18.54
N THR A 369 1.22 1.83 -19.83
CA THR A 369 0.18 1.68 -20.86
C THR A 369 -0.71 0.46 -20.66
N SER A 370 -0.20 -0.62 -20.06
CA SER A 370 -0.98 -1.84 -19.80
C SER A 370 -1.98 -1.68 -18.65
N LYS A 371 -1.81 -0.65 -17.82
CA LYS A 371 -2.70 -0.36 -16.68
C LYS A 371 -3.33 1.02 -16.75
N SER A 372 -3.15 1.72 -17.86
CA SER A 372 -3.80 3.00 -18.12
C SER A 372 -4.93 2.81 -19.11
N PHE A 373 -6.13 3.23 -18.72
CA PHE A 373 -7.35 2.98 -19.50
C PHE A 373 -8.00 4.32 -19.87
N THR A 374 -7.84 4.69 -21.13
CA THR A 374 -8.31 5.96 -21.68
C THR A 374 -9.53 5.79 -22.57
N ARG A 375 -9.76 4.59 -23.09
CA ARG A 375 -10.87 4.24 -23.99
C ARG A 375 -11.52 2.93 -23.54
N GLY A 376 -12.70 2.62 -24.06
CA GLY A 376 -13.45 1.40 -23.75
C GLY A 376 -14.13 1.45 -22.37
N PRO A 377 -14.83 0.37 -21.97
CA PRO A 377 -15.67 0.32 -20.78
C PRO A 377 -14.92 -0.05 -19.49
N PHE A 378 -13.63 -0.34 -19.55
CA PHE A 378 -12.84 -0.74 -18.39
C PHE A 378 -12.13 0.44 -17.76
N ARG A 379 -12.16 0.55 -16.43
CA ARG A 379 -11.37 1.49 -15.61
C ARG A 379 -10.89 0.79 -14.34
N GLU A 380 -9.67 1.13 -13.92
CA GLU A 380 -9.10 0.67 -12.65
C GLU A 380 -8.48 1.85 -11.90
N SER A 381 -8.81 2.04 -10.62
CA SER A 381 -8.13 2.98 -9.73
C SER A 381 -8.34 2.62 -8.27
N CYS A 382 -7.32 2.85 -7.45
CA CYS A 382 -7.34 2.60 -6.00
C CYS A 382 -7.89 1.21 -5.63
N GLY A 383 -7.50 0.20 -6.44
CA GLY A 383 -7.82 -1.20 -6.20
C GLY A 383 -9.26 -1.60 -6.50
N VAL A 384 -10.03 -0.77 -7.18
CA VAL A 384 -11.35 -1.10 -7.73
C VAL A 384 -11.24 -1.19 -9.24
N SER A 385 -11.73 -2.29 -9.81
CA SER A 385 -11.83 -2.54 -11.25
C SER A 385 -13.28 -2.45 -11.67
N CYS A 386 -13.59 -1.60 -12.64
CA CYS A 386 -14.94 -1.32 -13.11
C CYS A 386 -15.10 -1.65 -14.60
N TRP A 387 -16.23 -2.18 -14.96
CA TRP A 387 -16.63 -2.42 -16.35
C TRP A 387 -18.04 -1.90 -16.58
N ASN A 388 -18.16 -0.84 -17.38
CA ASN A 388 -19.44 -0.23 -17.72
C ASN A 388 -20.37 -0.02 -16.50
N GLY A 389 -19.83 0.56 -15.42
CA GLY A 389 -20.54 0.83 -14.17
C GLY A 389 -20.66 -0.35 -13.20
N LEU A 390 -20.15 -1.52 -13.56
CA LEU A 390 -20.18 -2.70 -12.69
C LEU A 390 -18.85 -2.87 -11.98
N ASP A 391 -18.86 -3.06 -10.66
CA ASP A 391 -17.68 -3.46 -9.90
C ASP A 391 -17.35 -4.93 -10.21
N ILE A 392 -16.17 -5.15 -10.80
CA ILE A 392 -15.62 -6.46 -11.14
C ILE A 392 -14.33 -6.75 -10.40
N THR A 393 -14.08 -6.07 -9.30
CA THR A 393 -12.85 -6.15 -8.50
C THR A 393 -12.57 -7.57 -8.04
N PRO A 394 -11.38 -8.12 -8.33
CA PRO A 394 -11.05 -9.49 -7.99
C PRO A 394 -10.60 -9.65 -6.53
N ARG A 395 -10.68 -10.87 -6.02
CA ARG A 395 -10.17 -11.28 -4.71
C ARG A 395 -8.81 -11.95 -4.84
N TYR A 396 -7.77 -11.30 -4.32
CA TYR A 396 -6.39 -11.80 -4.39
C TYR A 396 -6.11 -12.87 -3.34
N ILE A 397 -5.39 -13.93 -3.74
CA ILE A 397 -4.67 -14.80 -2.83
C ILE A 397 -3.27 -14.18 -2.66
N ARG A 398 -2.91 -13.76 -1.44
CA ARG A 398 -1.62 -13.10 -1.17
C ARG A 398 -0.67 -14.00 -0.39
N GLU A 399 -1.07 -14.41 0.81
CA GLU A 399 -0.33 -15.34 1.64
C GLU A 399 -1.07 -16.67 1.66
N LEU A 400 -0.38 -17.74 1.31
CA LEU A 400 -0.92 -19.09 1.41
C LEU A 400 0.17 -20.01 1.91
N ASP A 401 -0.08 -20.60 3.07
CA ASP A 401 0.75 -21.60 3.71
C ASP A 401 -0.15 -22.64 4.43
N ASP A 402 0.43 -23.53 5.20
CA ASP A 402 -0.27 -24.61 5.89
C ASP A 402 -0.90 -24.18 7.23
N ARG A 403 -0.73 -22.93 7.65
CA ARG A 403 -1.34 -22.43 8.89
C ARG A 403 -2.85 -22.34 8.76
N LYS A 404 -3.56 -22.99 9.68
CA LYS A 404 -5.04 -23.05 9.66
C LYS A 404 -5.71 -21.66 9.65
N ALA A 405 -5.12 -20.67 10.31
CA ALA A 405 -5.64 -19.30 10.29
C ALA A 405 -5.58 -18.68 8.88
N VAL A 406 -4.51 -18.94 8.12
CA VAL A 406 -4.36 -18.49 6.73
C VAL A 406 -5.37 -19.19 5.82
N ILE A 407 -5.59 -20.50 6.02
CA ILE A 407 -6.61 -21.26 5.26
C ILE A 407 -8.03 -20.74 5.59
N CYS A 408 -8.33 -20.37 6.85
CA CYS A 408 -9.61 -19.74 7.19
C CYS A 408 -9.83 -18.44 6.39
N HIS A 409 -8.82 -17.57 6.34
CA HIS A 409 -8.88 -16.33 5.56
C HIS A 409 -9.09 -16.60 4.06
N LEU A 410 -8.38 -17.59 3.51
CA LEU A 410 -8.55 -18.01 2.12
C LEU A 410 -10.00 -18.45 1.85
N VAL A 411 -10.53 -19.38 2.67
CA VAL A 411 -11.90 -19.87 2.53
C VAL A 411 -12.92 -18.73 2.60
N ASN A 412 -12.81 -17.85 3.60
CA ASN A 412 -13.71 -16.71 3.74
C ASN A 412 -13.67 -15.78 2.52
N SER A 413 -12.47 -15.51 2.00
CA SER A 413 -12.29 -14.68 0.81
C SER A 413 -12.88 -15.32 -0.45
N MET A 414 -12.67 -16.61 -0.65
CA MET A 414 -13.13 -17.34 -1.83
C MET A 414 -14.63 -17.63 -1.79
N MET A 415 -15.23 -17.81 -0.61
CA MET A 415 -16.68 -17.94 -0.45
C MET A 415 -17.45 -16.73 -1.00
N MET A 416 -16.84 -15.53 -0.97
CA MET A 416 -17.49 -14.31 -1.48
C MET A 416 -17.62 -14.28 -3.01
N ILE A 417 -16.87 -15.11 -3.74
CA ILE A 417 -16.88 -15.22 -5.21
C ILE A 417 -17.43 -16.56 -5.68
N SER A 418 -17.73 -17.49 -4.77
CA SER A 418 -18.31 -18.78 -5.10
C SER A 418 -19.80 -18.64 -5.43
N SER A 419 -20.26 -19.42 -6.41
CA SER A 419 -21.68 -19.57 -6.67
C SER A 419 -22.30 -20.56 -5.68
N PRO A 420 -23.51 -20.31 -5.16
CA PRO A 420 -24.22 -21.32 -4.38
C PRO A 420 -24.36 -22.62 -5.18
N LEU A 421 -24.05 -23.74 -4.55
CA LEU A 421 -24.04 -25.08 -5.16
C LEU A 421 -23.04 -25.24 -6.34
N GLY A 422 -22.03 -24.38 -6.41
CA GLY A 422 -20.96 -24.46 -7.40
C GLY A 422 -19.79 -25.34 -6.97
N SER A 423 -18.99 -25.78 -7.93
CA SER A 423 -17.80 -26.62 -7.71
C SER A 423 -16.78 -25.95 -6.76
N LEU A 424 -16.66 -24.62 -6.82
CA LEU A 424 -15.76 -23.87 -5.91
C LEU A 424 -16.27 -23.97 -4.47
N GLN A 425 -17.57 -23.80 -4.24
CA GLN A 425 -18.15 -23.89 -2.90
C GLN A 425 -17.97 -25.29 -2.31
N ASP A 426 -18.21 -26.34 -3.09
CA ASP A 426 -17.99 -27.72 -2.65
C ASP A 426 -16.55 -27.96 -2.24
N TYR A 427 -15.59 -27.51 -3.04
CA TYR A 427 -14.17 -27.61 -2.72
C TYR A 427 -13.79 -26.85 -1.45
N LEU A 428 -14.33 -25.63 -1.25
CA LEU A 428 -14.09 -24.86 -0.02
C LEU A 428 -14.67 -25.54 1.22
N CYS A 429 -15.86 -26.16 1.11
CA CYS A 429 -16.43 -26.98 2.18
C CYS A 429 -15.57 -28.21 2.50
N GLN A 430 -14.99 -28.85 1.49
CA GLN A 430 -14.03 -29.92 1.69
C GLN A 430 -12.78 -29.45 2.42
N LEU A 431 -12.19 -28.30 2.05
CA LEU A 431 -11.05 -27.72 2.77
C LEU A 431 -11.37 -27.48 4.26
N VAL A 432 -12.58 -26.98 4.56
CA VAL A 432 -13.01 -26.77 5.95
C VAL A 432 -13.00 -28.10 6.73
N ALA A 433 -13.46 -29.18 6.11
CA ALA A 433 -13.50 -30.51 6.73
C ALA A 433 -12.08 -31.11 6.90
N ASP A 434 -11.28 -31.10 5.83
CA ASP A 434 -9.93 -31.70 5.79
C ASP A 434 -8.99 -31.05 6.80
N PHE A 435 -9.01 -29.70 6.87
CA PHE A 435 -8.19 -28.96 7.84
C PHE A 435 -8.82 -28.84 9.22
N ARG A 436 -10.06 -29.31 9.40
CA ARG A 436 -10.85 -29.16 10.65
C ARG A 436 -10.84 -27.71 11.13
N LEU A 437 -11.23 -26.81 10.25
CA LEU A 437 -11.22 -25.38 10.52
C LEU A 437 -12.32 -25.01 11.53
N PRO A 438 -12.07 -24.07 12.46
CA PRO A 438 -13.12 -23.59 13.35
C PRO A 438 -14.13 -22.74 12.60
N LEU A 439 -15.41 -22.87 12.95
CA LEU A 439 -16.49 -22.04 12.43
C LEU A 439 -16.78 -20.91 13.44
N VAL A 440 -16.87 -19.67 12.97
CA VAL A 440 -16.98 -18.47 13.82
C VAL A 440 -18.04 -17.49 13.27
N PRO A 441 -18.57 -16.55 14.08
CA PRO A 441 -19.50 -15.53 13.60
C PRO A 441 -18.79 -14.54 12.65
N PHE A 442 -19.59 -13.86 11.81
CA PHE A 442 -19.10 -12.81 10.90
C PHE A 442 -18.45 -11.60 11.62
N SER A 443 -18.66 -11.44 12.91
CA SER A 443 -18.02 -10.39 13.72
C SER A 443 -16.55 -10.67 14.06
N GLU A 444 -16.06 -11.88 13.82
CA GLU A 444 -14.68 -12.25 14.09
C GLU A 444 -13.78 -11.97 12.87
N ASP A 445 -12.49 -11.77 13.13
CA ASP A 445 -11.49 -11.63 12.08
C ASP A 445 -11.46 -12.86 11.14
N SER A 446 -11.22 -12.66 9.87
CA SER A 446 -11.23 -13.72 8.86
C SER A 446 -10.20 -14.84 9.09
N MET A 447 -9.14 -14.57 9.83
CA MET A 447 -8.15 -15.56 10.24
C MET A 447 -8.57 -16.32 11.51
N SER A 448 -9.58 -15.84 12.22
CA SER A 448 -10.05 -16.47 13.46
C SER A 448 -10.78 -17.79 13.23
N GLY A 449 -11.41 -17.93 12.07
CA GLY A 449 -12.16 -19.11 11.64
C GLY A 449 -12.93 -18.85 10.36
N VAL A 450 -13.66 -19.84 9.91
CA VAL A 450 -14.57 -19.72 8.75
C VAL A 450 -15.88 -19.11 9.22
N TRP A 451 -16.32 -18.09 8.53
CA TRP A 451 -17.54 -17.34 8.85
C TRP A 451 -18.79 -18.17 8.52
N VAL A 452 -19.67 -18.28 9.50
CA VAL A 452 -20.99 -18.91 9.34
C VAL A 452 -22.06 -18.11 10.11
N ASP A 453 -23.30 -18.22 9.64
CA ASP A 453 -24.44 -17.69 10.36
C ASP A 453 -24.77 -18.50 11.62
N VAL A 454 -25.60 -17.94 12.49
CA VAL A 454 -25.94 -18.55 13.77
C VAL A 454 -26.74 -19.85 13.60
N HIS A 455 -27.57 -19.92 12.56
CA HIS A 455 -28.40 -21.10 12.27
C HIS A 455 -27.54 -22.30 11.85
N THR A 456 -26.60 -22.08 10.93
CA THR A 456 -25.59 -23.07 10.53
C THR A 456 -24.76 -23.57 11.73
N ALA A 457 -24.35 -22.64 12.58
CA ALA A 457 -23.58 -22.97 13.79
C ALA A 457 -24.41 -23.80 14.78
N TYR A 458 -25.69 -23.50 14.93
CA TYR A 458 -26.61 -24.28 15.76
C TYR A 458 -26.84 -25.69 15.21
N LEU A 459 -27.16 -25.82 13.93
CA LEU A 459 -27.38 -27.12 13.26
C LEU A 459 -26.16 -28.02 13.35
N ARG A 460 -24.95 -27.46 13.26
CA ARG A 460 -23.68 -28.20 13.38
C ARG A 460 -23.24 -28.43 14.82
N LYS A 461 -24.05 -28.10 15.84
CA LYS A 461 -23.79 -28.28 17.28
C LYS A 461 -22.45 -27.68 17.73
N ILE A 462 -22.03 -26.57 17.10
CA ILE A 462 -20.74 -25.90 17.37
C ILE A 462 -20.85 -24.97 18.55
N ILE A 463 -22.04 -24.38 18.72
CA ILE A 463 -22.34 -23.44 19.80
C ILE A 463 -22.47 -24.23 21.11
N ARG A 464 -21.60 -23.91 22.07
CA ARG A 464 -21.73 -24.37 23.46
C ARG A 464 -22.27 -23.25 24.31
N THR A 465 -23.37 -23.51 24.99
CA THR A 465 -23.98 -22.60 25.93
C THR A 465 -23.37 -22.78 27.33
N ASN A 466 -23.12 -21.71 28.05
CA ASN A 466 -22.64 -21.78 29.40
C ASN A 466 -23.85 -21.70 30.37
N THR A 467 -24.06 -22.73 31.16
CA THR A 467 -25.19 -22.84 32.11
C THR A 467 -24.99 -22.11 33.43
N ARG A 468 -23.88 -21.39 33.64
CA ARG A 468 -23.61 -20.62 34.86
C ARG A 468 -24.08 -19.18 34.70
N GLY A 469 -25.31 -18.90 35.14
CA GLY A 469 -25.87 -17.55 35.24
C GLY A 469 -27.30 -17.41 34.75
N ARG A 470 -28.12 -16.76 35.53
CA ARG A 470 -29.59 -16.71 35.36
C ARG A 470 -30.11 -15.96 34.13
N PHE A 471 -29.30 -15.27 33.30
CA PHE A 471 -29.85 -14.30 32.35
C PHE A 471 -29.20 -14.21 30.94
N ALA A 472 -28.21 -14.95 30.54
CA ALA A 472 -27.80 -14.89 29.13
C ALA A 472 -27.10 -16.17 28.63
N TRP A 473 -27.71 -16.84 27.70
CA TRP A 473 -27.09 -17.87 26.88
C TRP A 473 -26.19 -17.17 25.86
N ILE A 474 -24.92 -16.91 26.22
CA ILE A 474 -23.96 -16.36 25.25
C ILE A 474 -23.22 -17.55 24.63
N PRO A 475 -23.48 -17.86 23.35
CA PRO A 475 -22.79 -18.93 22.67
C PRO A 475 -21.30 -18.62 22.55
N ARG A 476 -20.45 -19.63 22.78
CA ARG A 476 -18.99 -19.54 22.64
C ARG A 476 -18.49 -20.53 21.63
N VAL A 477 -17.46 -20.12 20.91
CA VAL A 477 -16.75 -20.96 19.93
C VAL A 477 -15.24 -20.82 20.10
N LYS A 478 -14.47 -21.88 19.79
CA LYS A 478 -13.02 -21.77 19.73
C LYS A 478 -12.59 -21.16 18.41
N ALA A 479 -11.91 -20.02 18.47
CA ALA A 479 -11.39 -19.28 17.33
C ALA A 479 -9.86 -19.15 17.41
N TYR A 480 -9.20 -18.89 16.29
CA TYR A 480 -7.80 -18.46 16.27
C TYR A 480 -7.72 -16.97 16.61
N GLN A 481 -6.85 -16.65 17.55
CA GLN A 481 -6.61 -15.27 17.97
C GLN A 481 -5.11 -14.98 17.93
N PRO A 482 -4.68 -13.81 17.45
CA PRO A 482 -3.28 -13.45 17.49
C PRO A 482 -2.81 -13.38 18.93
N GLN A 483 -1.61 -13.88 19.18
CA GLN A 483 -1.00 -13.82 20.50
C GLN A 483 -0.54 -12.38 20.76
N SER A 484 -1.24 -11.64 21.61
CA SER A 484 -0.82 -10.31 22.06
C SER A 484 0.13 -10.43 23.25
N ARG A 485 1.16 -9.59 23.28
CA ARG A 485 2.02 -9.40 24.45
C ARG A 485 1.88 -7.95 24.90
N ASN A 486 1.63 -7.76 26.20
CA ASN A 486 1.68 -6.44 26.84
C ASN A 486 3.14 -6.20 27.27
N PHE A 487 3.66 -5.02 26.96
CA PHE A 487 4.99 -4.62 27.37
C PHE A 487 4.88 -3.40 28.29
N ARG A 488 5.66 -3.42 29.37
CA ARG A 488 5.90 -2.28 30.23
C ARG A 488 7.31 -1.79 29.98
N VAL A 489 7.51 -0.52 29.84
CA VAL A 489 8.82 0.07 29.58
C VAL A 489 9.08 1.21 30.56
N TYR A 490 10.14 1.06 31.34
CA TYR A 490 10.68 2.09 32.19
C TYR A 490 11.90 2.69 31.49
N ASP A 491 11.71 3.77 30.73
CA ASP A 491 12.82 4.37 29.98
C ASP A 491 12.52 5.84 29.65
N SER A 492 13.52 6.70 29.76
CA SER A 492 13.47 8.10 29.32
C SER A 492 13.05 8.25 27.84
N ARG A 493 13.35 7.24 27.01
CA ARG A 493 12.90 7.18 25.62
C ARG A 493 11.38 7.06 25.50
N ALA A 494 10.70 6.44 26.45
CA ALA A 494 9.25 6.36 26.48
C ALA A 494 8.62 7.73 26.68
N LEU A 495 9.22 8.55 27.52
CA LEU A 495 8.81 9.94 27.76
C LEU A 495 9.01 10.78 26.50
N PHE A 496 10.16 10.67 25.84
CA PHE A 496 10.42 11.35 24.58
C PHE A 496 9.41 10.97 23.48
N LEU A 497 9.09 9.68 23.34
CA LEU A 497 8.06 9.22 22.40
C LEU A 497 6.66 9.73 22.74
N TRP A 498 6.36 9.91 24.02
CA TRP A 498 5.09 10.50 24.45
C TRP A 498 5.00 11.96 24.02
N TYR A 499 6.08 12.73 24.19
CA TYR A 499 6.17 14.11 23.71
C TYR A 499 6.04 14.20 22.17
N LEU A 500 6.59 13.25 21.45
CA LEU A 500 6.47 13.16 19.99
C LEU A 500 5.07 12.71 19.52
N GLY A 501 4.09 12.59 20.42
CA GLY A 501 2.71 12.21 20.05
C GLY A 501 2.55 10.76 19.58
N THR A 502 3.55 9.91 19.83
CA THR A 502 3.44 8.49 19.49
C THR A 502 2.52 7.76 20.47
N TYR A 503 1.70 6.85 19.94
CA TYR A 503 0.65 6.15 20.67
C TYR A 503 1.19 5.39 21.89
N GLY A 504 0.80 5.82 23.06
CA GLY A 504 1.06 5.15 24.32
C GLY A 504 0.49 5.95 25.48
N ARG A 505 0.33 5.31 26.64
CA ARG A 505 -0.03 5.98 27.88
C ARG A 505 1.17 5.96 28.82
N VAL A 506 1.58 7.13 29.29
CA VAL A 506 2.54 7.25 30.38
C VAL A 506 1.76 7.32 31.68
N ARG A 507 2.07 6.46 32.63
CA ARG A 507 1.52 6.53 33.99
C ARG A 507 2.24 7.60 34.80
N SER A 508 1.62 8.02 35.89
CA SER A 508 2.17 9.04 36.82
C SER A 508 3.55 8.70 37.40
N ASN A 509 3.95 7.42 37.34
CA ASN A 509 5.28 6.96 37.74
C ASN A 509 6.33 6.90 36.61
N GLY A 510 6.04 7.49 35.44
CA GLY A 510 6.93 7.45 34.25
C GLY A 510 6.90 6.14 33.47
N GLU A 511 6.02 5.19 33.83
CA GLU A 511 5.88 3.92 33.14
C GLU A 511 5.12 4.11 31.82
N TYR A 512 5.75 3.75 30.69
CA TYR A 512 5.10 3.72 29.40
C TYR A 512 4.35 2.40 29.20
N VAL A 513 3.03 2.48 29.08
CA VAL A 513 2.19 1.33 28.80
C VAL A 513 1.62 1.42 27.40
N SER A 514 2.16 0.63 26.48
CA SER A 514 1.58 0.47 25.15
C SER A 514 0.31 -0.39 25.24
N THR A 515 -0.84 0.20 24.96
CA THR A 515 -2.14 -0.50 25.04
C THR A 515 -2.51 -1.24 23.74
N ARG A 516 -1.76 -1.12 22.64
CA ARG A 516 -2.16 -1.66 21.32
C ARG A 516 -1.02 -2.09 20.40
N TYR A 517 0.07 -2.58 20.90
CA TYR A 517 1.02 -3.24 19.99
C TYR A 517 0.86 -4.75 20.11
N SER A 518 0.00 -5.30 19.26
CA SER A 518 0.23 -6.66 18.82
C SER A 518 1.59 -6.62 18.14
N THR A 519 2.63 -7.14 18.78
CA THR A 519 3.70 -7.69 17.99
C THR A 519 3.00 -8.56 16.98
N PHE A 520 3.28 -8.39 15.69
CA PHE A 520 2.85 -9.33 14.68
C PHE A 520 3.50 -10.67 15.01
N SER A 521 2.99 -11.31 16.04
CA SER A 521 3.25 -12.69 16.33
C SER A 521 2.47 -13.43 15.25
N HIS A 522 3.16 -14.02 14.30
CA HIS A 522 2.58 -14.98 13.37
C HIS A 522 2.02 -16.22 14.11
N LYS A 523 1.96 -16.18 15.43
CA LYS A 523 1.38 -17.22 16.27
C LYS A 523 -0.07 -16.89 16.57
N TYR A 524 -0.95 -17.72 16.02
CA TYR A 524 -2.35 -17.75 16.38
C TYR A 524 -2.57 -18.86 17.42
N VAL A 525 -3.26 -18.52 18.50
CA VAL A 525 -3.63 -19.47 19.57
C VAL A 525 -5.14 -19.66 19.59
N ARG A 526 -5.62 -20.87 19.89
CA ARG A 526 -7.07 -21.12 20.02
C ARG A 526 -7.58 -20.57 21.36
N LYS A 527 -8.50 -19.59 21.26
CA LYS A 527 -9.19 -18.99 22.42
C LYS A 527 -10.71 -19.12 22.26
N TRP A 528 -11.44 -19.09 23.38
CA TRP A 528 -12.88 -18.99 23.36
C TRP A 528 -13.30 -17.54 23.03
N VAL A 529 -14.13 -17.37 22.00
CA VAL A 529 -14.76 -16.11 21.63
C VAL A 529 -16.26 -16.19 21.82
N HIS A 530 -16.89 -15.05 22.11
CA HIS A 530 -18.33 -14.97 22.27
C HIS A 530 -18.99 -14.78 20.90
N TRP A 531 -20.10 -15.51 20.67
CA TRP A 531 -20.95 -15.26 19.53
C TRP A 531 -21.77 -13.99 19.76
N LYS A 532 -21.32 -12.87 19.22
CA LYS A 532 -22.06 -11.61 19.30
C LYS A 532 -23.05 -11.55 18.14
N PRO A 533 -24.34 -11.19 18.35
CA PRO A 533 -25.22 -10.88 17.25
C PRO A 533 -24.62 -9.70 16.47
N VAL A 534 -24.70 -9.76 15.15
CA VAL A 534 -24.34 -8.63 14.28
C VAL A 534 -25.36 -7.53 14.61
N ALA A 535 -24.91 -6.38 15.10
CA ALA A 535 -25.75 -5.20 15.19
C ALA A 535 -26.25 -4.90 13.77
N LYS A 536 -27.56 -4.90 13.56
CA LYS A 536 -28.14 -4.42 12.29
C LYS A 536 -27.73 -2.94 12.19
N GLY A 537 -26.76 -2.65 11.29
CA GLY A 537 -26.44 -1.29 10.87
C GLY A 537 -27.46 -0.80 9.87
#